data_3a240aff789181c5e37e6e1bf4059dae
#
_entry.id   3a240aff789181c5e37e6e1bf4059dae
#
_cell.length_a   1.000
_cell.length_b   1.000
_cell.length_c   1.000
_cell.angle_alpha   90.00
_cell.angle_beta   90.00
_cell.angle_gamma   90.00
#
_symmetry.space_group_name_H-M   'P 1'
#
loop_
_entity.id
_entity.type
_entity.pdbx_description
1 polymer ?
#
loop_
_entity_poly.entity_id
_entity_poly.type
_entity_poly.pdbx_seq_one_letter_code
_entity_poly.pdbx_strand_id
1 'polypeptide(L)' 'MSRLIRCECGFVARGDSDDSVVASIRDHMRQDHPALLETVPTEELLGWIELE' A
#
# COMPACT_ATOMS: atom_id res chain seq x y z
N MET A 1 -6.45 9.34 13.30
CA MET A 1 -7.18 8.68 12.22
C MET A 1 -6.21 7.84 11.40
N SER A 2 -6.60 6.65 11.06
CA SER A 2 -5.75 5.73 10.31
C SER A 2 -6.05 5.80 8.81
N ARG A 3 -5.04 5.45 8.04
CA ARG A 3 -5.17 5.26 6.60
C ARG A 3 -4.91 3.81 6.28
N LEU A 4 -5.54 3.33 5.20
CA LEU A 4 -5.31 1.96 4.77
C LEU A 4 -5.24 1.86 3.25
N ILE A 5 -4.54 0.83 2.77
CA ILE A 5 -4.51 0.45 1.36
C ILE A 5 -4.83 -1.03 1.28
N ARG A 6 -5.76 -1.40 0.42
CA ARG A 6 -6.13 -2.79 0.22
C ARG A 6 -5.39 -3.36 -0.99
N CYS A 7 -4.68 -4.46 -0.76
CA CYS A 7 -4.03 -5.19 -1.83
C CYS A 7 -5.02 -6.13 -2.51
N GLU A 8 -4.79 -6.43 -3.78
CA GLU A 8 -5.64 -7.33 -4.55
C GLU A 8 -5.74 -8.73 -3.94
N CYS A 9 -4.71 -9.15 -3.22
CA CYS A 9 -4.68 -10.48 -2.59
C CYS A 9 -5.43 -10.54 -1.27
N GLY A 10 -6.04 -9.43 -0.83
CA GLY A 10 -6.77 -9.36 0.42
C GLY A 10 -5.97 -8.80 1.59
N PHE A 11 -4.68 -8.58 1.42
CA PHE A 11 -3.87 -7.93 2.45
C PHE A 11 -4.29 -6.48 2.62
N VAL A 12 -4.33 -6.00 3.87
CA VAL A 12 -4.65 -4.61 4.19
C VAL A 12 -3.48 -3.99 4.94
N ALA A 13 -2.87 -2.98 4.33
CA ALA A 13 -1.82 -2.20 4.98
C ALA A 13 -2.46 -1.02 5.71
N ARG A 14 -1.96 -0.69 6.89
CA ARG A 14 -2.44 0.43 7.69
C ARG A 14 -1.29 1.28 8.18
N GLY A 15 -1.55 2.57 8.33
CA GLY A 15 -0.56 3.51 8.86
C GLY A 15 -1.23 4.79 9.31
N ASP A 16 -0.46 5.61 10.04
CA ASP A 16 -0.96 6.89 10.56
C ASP A 16 -0.81 8.04 9.56
N SER A 17 -0.02 7.84 8.52
CA SER A 17 0.22 8.84 7.49
C SER A 17 0.29 8.17 6.13
N ASP A 18 0.25 8.99 5.08
CA ASP A 18 0.38 8.49 3.71
C ASP A 18 1.71 7.76 3.52
N ASP A 19 2.81 8.33 4.01
CA ASP A 19 4.13 7.71 3.91
C ASP A 19 4.17 6.36 4.62
N SER A 20 3.57 6.29 5.80
CA SER A 20 3.56 5.07 6.61
C SER A 20 2.79 3.95 5.93
N VAL A 21 1.59 4.24 5.44
CA VAL A 21 0.77 3.22 4.79
C VAL A 21 1.36 2.78 3.45
N VAL A 22 1.94 3.70 2.71
CA VAL A 22 2.60 3.36 1.44
C VAL A 22 3.82 2.48 1.70
N ALA A 23 4.61 2.80 2.72
CA ALA A 23 5.76 1.97 3.10
C ALA A 23 5.32 0.54 3.44
N SER A 24 4.22 0.40 4.18
CA SER A 24 3.69 -0.90 4.56
C SER A 24 3.24 -1.71 3.36
N ILE A 25 2.50 -1.11 2.43
CA ILE A 25 2.02 -1.84 1.26
C ILE A 25 3.16 -2.21 0.31
N ARG A 26 4.16 -1.34 0.18
CA ARG A 26 5.32 -1.63 -0.65
C ARG A 26 6.15 -2.77 -0.10
N ASP A 27 6.29 -2.84 1.22
CA ASP A 27 6.99 -3.94 1.87
C ASP A 27 6.29 -5.26 1.62
N HIS A 28 4.97 -5.28 1.74
CA HIS A 28 4.16 -6.45 1.41
C HIS A 28 4.35 -6.87 -0.06
N MET A 29 4.28 -5.92 -0.98
CA MET A 29 4.43 -6.20 -2.40
C MET A 29 5.81 -6.76 -2.72
N ARG A 30 6.84 -6.23 -2.06
CA ARG A 30 8.21 -6.72 -2.28
C ARG A 30 8.36 -8.17 -1.90
N GLN A 31 7.67 -8.60 -0.85
CA GLN A 31 7.77 -9.97 -0.35
C GLN A 31 6.88 -10.94 -1.13
N ASP A 32 5.63 -10.56 -1.37
CA ASP A 32 4.63 -11.44 -1.94
C ASP A 32 4.36 -11.21 -3.43
N HIS A 33 4.52 -9.97 -3.88
CA HIS A 33 4.16 -9.57 -5.24
C HIS A 33 5.23 -8.63 -5.83
N PRO A 34 6.49 -9.07 -5.99
CA PRO A 34 7.54 -8.17 -6.45
C PRO A 34 7.28 -7.55 -7.83
N ALA A 35 6.54 -8.26 -8.69
CA ALA A 35 6.19 -7.73 -10.00
C ALA A 35 5.25 -6.53 -9.88
N LEU A 36 4.34 -6.53 -8.91
CA LEU A 36 3.44 -5.39 -8.67
C LEU A 36 4.21 -4.15 -8.22
N LEU A 37 5.28 -4.35 -7.46
CA LEU A 37 6.08 -3.24 -6.98
C LEU A 37 6.71 -2.46 -8.15
N GLU A 38 7.04 -3.16 -9.23
CA GLU A 38 7.61 -2.53 -10.42
C GLU A 38 6.55 -1.88 -11.29
N THR A 39 5.33 -2.44 -11.33
CA THR A 39 4.27 -1.97 -12.22
C THR A 39 3.37 -0.93 -11.60
N VAL A 40 3.34 -0.85 -10.26
CA VAL A 40 2.49 0.10 -9.54
C VAL A 40 3.38 1.17 -8.88
N PRO A 41 3.46 2.38 -9.45
CA PRO A 41 4.27 3.44 -8.87
C PRO A 41 3.65 3.97 -7.58
N THR A 42 4.47 4.64 -6.77
CA THR A 42 4.04 5.23 -5.51
C THR A 42 2.86 6.19 -5.70
N GLU A 43 2.85 6.94 -6.80
CA GLU A 43 1.76 7.88 -7.09
C GLU A 43 0.41 7.16 -7.20
N GLU A 44 0.40 5.99 -7.80
CA GLU A 44 -0.82 5.20 -7.91
C GLU A 44 -1.25 4.68 -6.55
N LEU A 45 -0.30 4.24 -5.73
CA LEU A 45 -0.59 3.79 -4.37
C LEU A 45 -1.21 4.90 -3.52
N LEU A 46 -0.76 6.13 -3.70
CA LEU A 46 -1.34 7.27 -3.00
C LEU A 46 -2.82 7.42 -3.32
N GLY A 47 -3.21 7.10 -4.54
CA GLY A 47 -4.62 7.14 -4.95
C GLY A 47 -5.46 6.00 -4.35
N TRP A 48 -4.82 4.95 -3.84
CA TRP A 48 -5.51 3.82 -3.23
C TRP A 48 -5.78 4.01 -1.74
N ILE A 49 -5.25 5.06 -1.14
CA ILE A 49 -5.38 5.29 0.30
C ILE A 49 -6.84 5.57 0.66
N GLU A 50 -7.34 4.83 1.63
CA GLU A 50 -8.66 5.04 2.20
C GLU A 50 -8.52 5.52 3.62
N LEU A 51 -9.40 6.42 4.04
CA LEU A 51 -9.45 6.91 5.41
C LEU A 51 -10.37 6.01 6.24
N GLU A 52 -9.90 5.70 7.42
CA GLU A 52 -10.67 4.89 8.37
C GLU A 52 -11.42 5.75 9.36
#